data_97986424e5c1a9a38b355082a63b77ca
#
_entry.id   97986424e5c1a9a38b355082a63b77ca
#
_cell.length_a   1.000
_cell.length_b   1.000
_cell.length_c   1.000
_cell.angle_alpha   90.00
_cell.angle_beta   90.00
_cell.angle_gamma   90.00
#
_symmetry.space_group_name_H-M   'P 1'
#
loop_
_entity.id
_entity.type
_entity.pdbx_description
1 polymer ?
#
loop_
_entity_poly.entity_id
_entity_poly.type
_entity_poly.pdbx_seq_one_letter_code
_entity_poly.pdbx_strand_id
1 'polypeptide(L)'
;MTNAIARPRRRASGLLAAGAAALLTGGCASFVEVPIETPLQSKIDVSAFRRVLVAGFVTDLSEEEMEDLGSETTRLLQNQLRSHTKLQVLEPDRPPLHDALEHALEKLGEGGKYTKQEKEQYKLEADRVIQDGEFWRKVGEEFQNPLIVTGKLGFEAQNRSGFQAEERVVQDPVTRRQRLVRGNRYLERKGFALNAEFVFVDGRTGQTLHKEKFTEEVLYAEDQKASPLSSYFELMDRFMPNFLGVISPQKVRGTRVLLR
;
A
#
# COMPACT_ATOMS: atom_id res chain seq x y z
N MET A 1 83.55 -51.34 -41.36
CA MET A 1 83.76 -49.96 -40.85
C MET A 1 82.45 -49.23 -40.99
N THR A 2 81.97 -48.70 -39.91
CA THR A 2 81.05 -47.59 -39.75
C THR A 2 79.85 -47.93 -38.82
N ASN A 3 79.91 -47.21 -37.75
CA ASN A 3 79.06 -47.33 -36.59
C ASN A 3 77.62 -46.91 -36.81
N ALA A 4 76.66 -47.68 -36.25
CA ALA A 4 75.32 -47.28 -36.03
C ALA A 4 75.10 -46.65 -34.62
N ILE A 5 74.67 -45.44 -34.57
CA ILE A 5 74.24 -44.77 -33.32
C ILE A 5 72.73 -44.84 -33.19
N ALA A 6 72.28 -45.55 -32.17
CA ALA A 6 70.88 -45.64 -31.79
C ALA A 6 70.46 -44.38 -31.02
N ARG A 7 69.30 -43.77 -31.33
CA ARG A 7 68.65 -42.69 -30.57
C ARG A 7 67.52 -43.26 -29.71
N PRO A 8 67.43 -42.83 -28.46
CA PRO A 8 66.34 -43.28 -27.57
C PRO A 8 65.02 -42.55 -27.83
N ARG A 9 63.96 -43.27 -27.72
CA ARG A 9 62.56 -42.88 -27.85
C ARG A 9 62.13 -41.92 -26.76
N ARG A 10 61.58 -40.77 -27.14
CA ARG A 10 60.73 -39.91 -26.32
C ARG A 10 59.33 -40.54 -26.18
N ARG A 11 59.00 -41.00 -24.97
CA ARG A 11 57.67 -41.32 -24.53
C ARG A 11 57.46 -40.77 -23.14
N ALA A 12 57.05 -39.50 -23.03
CA ALA A 12 56.58 -38.93 -21.77
C ALA A 12 55.89 -37.58 -21.94
N SER A 13 55.01 -37.42 -22.95
CA SER A 13 54.27 -36.18 -23.11
C SER A 13 52.76 -36.35 -23.29
N GLY A 14 52.21 -37.54 -23.16
CA GLY A 14 50.80 -37.80 -23.41
C GLY A 14 49.90 -37.82 -22.19
N LEU A 15 50.41 -37.82 -20.96
CA LEU A 15 49.59 -37.95 -19.74
C LEU A 15 49.20 -36.66 -19.05
N LEU A 16 49.84 -35.54 -19.37
CA LEU A 16 49.50 -34.24 -18.79
C LEU A 16 48.39 -33.48 -19.51
N ALA A 17 48.08 -33.79 -20.76
CA ALA A 17 47.04 -33.16 -21.52
C ALA A 17 45.63 -33.69 -21.22
N ALA A 18 45.50 -34.93 -20.72
CA ALA A 18 44.20 -35.53 -20.38
C ALA A 18 43.66 -35.02 -19.02
N GLY A 19 44.51 -34.59 -18.11
CA GLY A 19 44.11 -34.09 -16.79
C GLY A 19 43.54 -32.66 -16.81
N ALA A 20 43.94 -31.81 -17.78
CA ALA A 20 43.47 -30.44 -17.85
C ALA A 20 42.08 -30.28 -18.53
N ALA A 21 41.63 -31.25 -19.32
CA ALA A 21 40.33 -31.21 -19.98
C ALA A 21 39.18 -31.67 -19.07
N ALA A 22 39.48 -32.43 -17.98
CA ALA A 22 38.45 -32.89 -17.04
C ALA A 22 38.01 -31.83 -16.00
N LEU A 23 38.75 -30.74 -15.88
CA LEU A 23 38.44 -29.67 -14.90
C LEU A 23 37.51 -28.58 -15.46
N LEU A 24 37.16 -28.58 -16.76
CA LEU A 24 36.31 -27.59 -17.41
C LEU A 24 34.83 -28.04 -17.55
N THR A 25 34.47 -29.20 -17.08
CA THR A 25 33.06 -29.64 -16.97
C THR A 25 32.41 -29.26 -15.62
N GLY A 26 32.90 -28.21 -14.98
CA GLY A 26 32.28 -27.60 -13.82
C GLY A 26 30.88 -27.12 -14.19
N GLY A 27 29.88 -27.87 -13.72
CA GLY A 27 28.49 -27.81 -14.09
C GLY A 27 27.95 -26.39 -14.14
N CYS A 28 27.35 -26.04 -15.25
CA CYS A 28 26.41 -24.94 -15.32
C CYS A 28 25.23 -25.31 -14.42
N ALA A 29 25.26 -24.84 -13.17
CA ALA A 29 24.09 -24.91 -12.33
C ALA A 29 22.97 -24.12 -13.02
N SER A 30 21.98 -24.81 -13.54
CA SER A 30 20.82 -24.15 -14.14
C SER A 30 19.85 -23.79 -13.02
N PHE A 31 19.48 -22.52 -12.96
CA PHE A 31 18.46 -22.04 -12.06
C PHE A 31 17.11 -22.12 -12.76
N VAL A 32 16.12 -22.66 -12.08
CA VAL A 32 14.73 -22.70 -12.54
C VAL A 32 13.89 -21.84 -11.61
N GLU A 33 13.22 -20.85 -12.16
CA GLU A 33 12.26 -20.05 -11.44
C GLU A 33 10.91 -20.78 -11.40
N VAL A 34 10.45 -21.08 -10.20
CA VAL A 34 9.15 -21.73 -9.98
C VAL A 34 8.20 -20.70 -9.36
N PRO A 35 7.08 -20.37 -10.04
CA PRO A 35 6.07 -19.51 -9.44
C PRO A 35 5.41 -20.22 -8.26
N ILE A 36 5.29 -19.51 -7.14
CA ILE A 36 4.64 -19.99 -5.93
C ILE A 36 3.49 -19.07 -5.58
N GLU A 37 2.34 -19.63 -5.29
CA GLU A 37 1.21 -18.93 -4.70
C GLU A 37 1.11 -19.29 -3.22
N THR A 38 1.28 -18.30 -2.35
CA THR A 38 1.12 -18.48 -0.90
C THR A 38 -0.23 -17.89 -0.50
N PRO A 39 -1.17 -18.69 0.00
CA PRO A 39 -2.43 -18.18 0.52
C PRO A 39 -2.18 -17.44 1.83
N LEU A 40 -2.65 -16.20 1.92
CA LEU A 40 -2.73 -15.43 3.15
C LEU A 40 -4.18 -15.49 3.66
N GLN A 41 -4.34 -15.85 4.91
CA GLN A 41 -5.65 -15.84 5.55
C GLN A 41 -6.08 -14.42 5.86
N SER A 42 -7.40 -14.15 5.83
CA SER A 42 -7.97 -12.89 6.29
C SER A 42 -7.69 -12.68 7.78
N LYS A 43 -7.56 -11.40 8.19
CA LYS A 43 -7.34 -11.03 9.60
C LYS A 43 -8.61 -11.21 10.44
N ILE A 44 -9.78 -11.15 9.80
CA ILE A 44 -11.09 -11.37 10.42
C ILE A 44 -11.76 -12.57 9.79
N ASP A 45 -12.41 -13.38 10.60
CA ASP A 45 -13.31 -14.42 10.10
C ASP A 45 -14.67 -13.80 9.75
N VAL A 46 -14.91 -13.65 8.46
CA VAL A 46 -16.16 -13.10 7.92
C VAL A 46 -17.19 -14.17 7.61
N SER A 47 -16.92 -15.45 7.87
CA SER A 47 -17.82 -16.58 7.57
C SER A 47 -19.18 -16.48 8.29
N ALA A 48 -19.22 -15.82 9.43
CA ALA A 48 -20.44 -15.58 10.22
C ALA A 48 -21.35 -14.50 9.62
N PHE A 49 -20.86 -13.72 8.64
CA PHE A 49 -21.59 -12.61 8.03
C PHE A 49 -22.05 -12.96 6.62
N ARG A 50 -23.25 -12.52 6.28
CA ARG A 50 -23.78 -12.60 4.92
C ARG A 50 -23.75 -11.25 4.21
N ARG A 51 -23.69 -10.17 4.98
CA ARG A 51 -23.81 -8.79 4.53
C ARG A 51 -22.66 -7.96 5.06
N VAL A 52 -22.33 -6.91 4.33
CA VAL A 52 -21.39 -5.88 4.77
C VAL A 52 -22.03 -4.51 4.54
N LEU A 53 -21.91 -3.65 5.52
CA LEU A 53 -22.37 -2.26 5.50
C LEU A 53 -21.16 -1.35 5.60
N VAL A 54 -20.93 -0.48 4.62
CA VAL A 54 -20.00 0.63 4.74
C VAL A 54 -20.76 1.81 5.33
N ALA A 55 -20.53 2.06 6.62
CA ALA A 55 -21.36 2.99 7.41
C ALA A 55 -20.90 4.46 7.30
N GLY A 56 -19.92 4.75 6.46
CA GLY A 56 -19.36 6.09 6.26
C GLY A 56 -18.03 6.29 7.00
N PHE A 57 -17.39 7.42 6.70
CA PHE A 57 -16.08 7.78 7.26
C PHE A 57 -16.08 9.22 7.75
N VAL A 58 -15.37 9.44 8.86
CA VAL A 58 -15.06 10.78 9.35
C VAL A 58 -13.89 11.32 8.56
N THR A 59 -14.05 12.48 7.96
CA THR A 59 -13.00 13.19 7.26
C THR A 59 -12.47 14.36 8.06
N ASP A 60 -11.24 14.78 7.80
CA ASP A 60 -10.70 16.01 8.40
C ASP A 60 -11.37 17.22 7.74
N LEU A 61 -11.97 18.09 8.54
CA LEU A 61 -12.65 19.32 8.11
C LEU A 61 -11.68 20.43 7.62
N SER A 62 -10.43 20.08 7.31
CA SER A 62 -9.38 21.07 7.08
C SER A 62 -9.30 21.65 5.67
N GLU A 63 -9.89 20.99 4.66
CA GLU A 63 -9.75 21.41 3.26
C GLU A 63 -11.11 21.46 2.54
N GLU A 64 -11.51 22.67 2.12
CA GLU A 64 -12.75 22.93 1.37
C GLU A 64 -12.83 22.16 0.03
N GLU A 65 -11.69 21.76 -0.55
CA GLU A 65 -11.63 21.06 -1.83
C GLU A 65 -12.01 19.58 -1.76
N MET A 66 -12.24 19.02 -0.56
CA MET A 66 -12.42 17.59 -0.34
C MET A 66 -13.65 17.25 0.54
N GLU A 67 -14.68 18.09 0.52
CA GLU A 67 -15.92 17.87 1.29
C GLU A 67 -16.56 16.49 1.04
N ASP A 68 -16.28 15.88 -0.11
CA ASP A 68 -16.90 14.63 -0.55
C ASP A 68 -16.01 13.39 -0.40
N LEU A 69 -14.84 13.52 0.26
CA LEU A 69 -13.86 12.44 0.40
C LEU A 69 -14.45 11.20 1.10
N GLY A 70 -15.28 11.42 2.11
CA GLY A 70 -15.95 10.35 2.85
C GLY A 70 -16.92 9.56 1.98
N SER A 71 -17.72 10.25 1.18
CA SER A 71 -18.67 9.65 0.25
C SER A 71 -17.96 8.89 -0.85
N GLU A 72 -16.90 9.46 -1.42
CA GLU A 72 -16.12 8.83 -2.47
C GLU A 72 -15.39 7.56 -1.95
N THR A 73 -14.83 7.62 -0.73
CA THR A 73 -14.26 6.45 -0.06
C THR A 73 -15.31 5.36 0.12
N THR A 74 -16.49 5.73 0.62
CA THR A 74 -17.59 4.79 0.82
C THR A 74 -17.94 4.08 -0.48
N ARG A 75 -18.10 4.83 -1.57
CA ARG A 75 -18.43 4.31 -2.91
C ARG A 75 -17.32 3.38 -3.45
N LEU A 76 -16.07 3.76 -3.31
CA LEU A 76 -14.92 2.95 -3.74
C LEU A 76 -14.89 1.63 -2.97
N LEU A 77 -15.01 1.66 -1.64
CA LEU A 77 -14.98 0.46 -0.83
C LEU A 77 -16.17 -0.46 -1.12
N GLN A 78 -17.37 0.07 -1.31
CA GLN A 78 -18.53 -0.71 -1.71
C GLN A 78 -18.27 -1.44 -3.03
N ASN A 79 -17.72 -0.77 -4.05
CA ASN A 79 -17.38 -1.38 -5.33
C ASN A 79 -16.31 -2.47 -5.19
N GLN A 80 -15.28 -2.23 -4.40
CA GLN A 80 -14.22 -3.21 -4.14
C GLN A 80 -14.74 -4.43 -3.38
N LEU A 81 -15.57 -4.20 -2.36
CA LEU A 81 -16.20 -5.28 -1.60
C LEU A 81 -17.11 -6.17 -2.47
N ARG A 82 -17.90 -5.59 -3.40
CA ARG A 82 -18.71 -6.34 -4.35
C ARG A 82 -17.87 -7.21 -5.27
N SER A 83 -16.75 -6.67 -5.72
CA SER A 83 -15.90 -7.36 -6.70
C SER A 83 -15.04 -8.47 -6.09
N HIS A 84 -14.66 -8.35 -4.81
CA HIS A 84 -13.67 -9.22 -4.19
C HIS A 84 -14.19 -10.06 -3.03
N THR A 85 -15.44 -9.87 -2.62
CA THR A 85 -16.06 -10.66 -1.55
C THR A 85 -17.35 -11.33 -2.00
N LYS A 86 -17.81 -12.32 -1.23
CA LYS A 86 -19.11 -12.96 -1.43
C LYS A 86 -20.20 -12.33 -0.56
N LEU A 87 -19.87 -11.28 0.19
CA LEU A 87 -20.81 -10.58 1.05
C LEU A 87 -21.74 -9.71 0.21
N GLN A 88 -23.00 -9.67 0.61
CA GLN A 88 -23.94 -8.71 0.04
C GLN A 88 -23.61 -7.32 0.59
N VAL A 89 -23.20 -6.41 -0.29
CA VAL A 89 -22.92 -5.01 0.09
C VAL A 89 -24.23 -4.25 0.21
N LEU A 90 -24.45 -3.65 1.37
CA LEU A 90 -25.61 -2.80 1.65
C LEU A 90 -25.28 -1.36 1.29
N GLU A 91 -26.23 -0.67 0.69
CA GLU A 91 -26.14 0.74 0.27
C GLU A 91 -27.31 1.52 0.86
N PRO A 92 -27.15 2.06 2.06
CA PRO A 92 -28.13 2.97 2.63
C PRO A 92 -28.13 4.30 1.86
N ASP A 93 -29.27 4.96 1.78
CA ASP A 93 -29.40 6.28 1.16
C ASP A 93 -28.49 7.31 1.85
N ARG A 94 -28.33 7.17 3.17
CA ARG A 94 -27.37 7.92 3.98
C ARG A 94 -26.53 6.98 4.83
N PRO A 95 -25.22 7.17 4.90
CA PRO A 95 -24.36 6.41 5.79
C PRO A 95 -24.73 6.67 7.27
N PRO A 96 -24.95 5.63 8.10
CA PRO A 96 -25.38 5.80 9.50
C PRO A 96 -24.45 6.67 10.35
N LEU A 97 -23.14 6.66 10.07
CA LEU A 97 -22.20 7.52 10.76
C LEU A 97 -22.44 9.01 10.47
N HIS A 98 -22.82 9.36 9.24
CA HIS A 98 -23.16 10.73 8.86
C HIS A 98 -24.37 11.24 9.64
N ASP A 99 -25.45 10.44 9.72
CA ASP A 99 -26.66 10.81 10.47
C ASP A 99 -26.34 11.03 11.96
N ALA A 100 -25.48 10.18 12.54
CA ALA A 100 -25.07 10.33 13.94
C ALA A 100 -24.25 11.60 14.21
N LEU A 101 -23.49 12.07 13.21
CA LEU A 101 -22.63 13.24 13.34
C LEU A 101 -23.29 14.53 12.82
N GLU A 102 -24.45 14.46 12.18
CA GLU A 102 -25.14 15.63 11.62
C GLU A 102 -25.38 16.71 12.69
N HIS A 103 -25.85 16.33 13.88
CA HIS A 103 -26.01 17.28 14.99
C HIS A 103 -24.71 17.88 15.51
N ALA A 104 -23.60 17.16 15.37
CA ALA A 104 -22.28 17.72 15.71
C ALA A 104 -21.82 18.73 14.65
N LEU A 105 -22.11 18.47 13.40
CA LEU A 105 -21.78 19.38 12.28
C LEU A 105 -22.65 20.64 12.32
N GLU A 106 -23.97 20.53 12.58
CA GLU A 106 -24.88 21.68 12.70
C GLU A 106 -24.42 22.69 13.77
N LYS A 107 -23.83 22.20 14.88
CA LYS A 107 -23.30 23.04 15.94
C LYS A 107 -22.03 23.79 15.56
N LEU A 108 -21.33 23.35 14.51
CA LEU A 108 -20.07 23.97 14.04
C LEU A 108 -20.28 25.22 13.17
N GLY A 109 -21.52 25.52 12.80
CA GLY A 109 -21.88 26.74 12.04
C GLY A 109 -21.82 26.58 10.53
N GLU A 110 -22.67 27.35 9.86
CA GLU A 110 -22.76 27.40 8.41
C GLU A 110 -21.59 28.26 7.85
N GLY A 111 -20.79 27.69 6.96
CA GLY A 111 -19.83 28.49 6.18
C GLY A 111 -18.45 27.91 5.93
N GLY A 112 -18.20 26.66 6.29
CA GLY A 112 -16.96 25.94 5.84
C GLY A 112 -15.66 26.36 6.55
N LYS A 113 -15.66 27.39 7.38
CA LYS A 113 -14.47 27.85 8.12
C LYS A 113 -14.57 27.49 9.59
N TYR A 114 -14.06 26.33 9.92
CA TYR A 114 -14.06 25.85 11.30
C TYR A 114 -12.82 26.29 12.06
N THR A 115 -13.02 26.73 13.31
CA THR A 115 -11.92 27.03 14.23
C THR A 115 -11.22 25.75 14.65
N LYS A 116 -9.99 25.87 15.15
CA LYS A 116 -9.24 24.71 15.64
C LYS A 116 -9.98 23.98 16.78
N GLN A 117 -10.67 24.71 17.65
CA GLN A 117 -11.44 24.13 18.75
C GLN A 117 -12.66 23.35 18.24
N GLU A 118 -13.38 23.86 17.25
CA GLU A 118 -14.52 23.18 16.63
C GLU A 118 -14.10 21.89 15.95
N LYS A 119 -12.98 21.90 15.22
CA LYS A 119 -12.42 20.69 14.60
C LYS A 119 -12.04 19.62 15.64
N GLU A 120 -11.44 20.03 16.75
CA GLU A 120 -11.11 19.13 17.86
C GLU A 120 -12.36 18.54 18.52
N GLN A 121 -13.40 19.36 18.73
CA GLN A 121 -14.68 18.89 19.30
C GLN A 121 -15.36 17.87 18.36
N TYR A 122 -15.38 18.15 17.06
CA TYR A 122 -15.91 17.21 16.07
C TYR A 122 -15.15 15.89 16.09
N LYS A 123 -13.82 15.92 16.11
CA LYS A 123 -12.99 14.71 16.21
C LYS A 123 -13.29 13.90 17.46
N LEU A 124 -13.46 14.56 18.59
CA LEU A 124 -13.82 13.90 19.86
C LEU A 124 -15.19 13.26 19.81
N GLU A 125 -16.19 13.94 19.24
CA GLU A 125 -17.53 13.41 19.11
C GLU A 125 -17.56 12.21 18.14
N ALA A 126 -16.86 12.33 17.01
CA ALA A 126 -16.67 11.24 16.06
C ALA A 126 -16.01 10.02 16.70
N ASP A 127 -15.01 10.24 17.55
CA ASP A 127 -14.37 9.16 18.30
C ASP A 127 -15.32 8.45 19.26
N ARG A 128 -16.20 9.19 19.92
CA ARG A 128 -17.24 8.62 20.80
C ARG A 128 -18.20 7.75 20.03
N VAL A 129 -18.73 8.25 18.90
CA VAL A 129 -19.68 7.49 18.06
C VAL A 129 -19.02 6.23 17.50
N ILE A 130 -17.78 6.31 17.02
CA ILE A 130 -17.07 5.13 16.49
C ILE A 130 -16.82 4.07 17.59
N GLN A 131 -16.66 4.48 18.84
CA GLN A 131 -16.45 3.57 19.97
C GLN A 131 -17.76 3.12 20.66
N ASP A 132 -18.89 3.70 20.31
CA ASP A 132 -20.18 3.37 20.91
C ASP A 132 -20.74 2.05 20.37
N GLY A 133 -20.53 0.97 21.14
CA GLY A 133 -21.04 -0.35 20.78
C GLY A 133 -22.55 -0.44 20.76
N GLU A 134 -23.28 0.35 21.58
CA GLU A 134 -24.75 0.35 21.55
C GLU A 134 -25.29 1.00 20.27
N PHE A 135 -24.66 2.07 19.83
CA PHE A 135 -24.98 2.68 18.53
C PHE A 135 -24.83 1.67 17.41
N TRP A 136 -23.67 1.00 17.33
CA TRP A 136 -23.40 0.02 16.27
C TRP A 136 -24.32 -1.21 16.35
N ARG A 137 -24.73 -1.63 17.54
CA ARG A 137 -25.69 -2.71 17.69
C ARG A 137 -27.07 -2.32 17.14
N LYS A 138 -27.55 -1.09 17.39
CA LYS A 138 -28.80 -0.57 16.82
C LYS A 138 -28.75 -0.50 15.30
N VAL A 139 -27.66 0.05 14.74
CA VAL A 139 -27.39 0.04 13.30
C VAL A 139 -27.40 -1.39 12.77
N GLY A 140 -26.75 -2.31 13.48
CA GLY A 140 -26.73 -3.72 13.12
C GLY A 140 -28.11 -4.36 13.08
N GLU A 141 -28.97 -4.08 14.05
CA GLU A 141 -30.38 -4.57 14.08
C GLU A 141 -31.17 -4.05 12.87
N GLU A 142 -31.01 -2.76 12.52
CA GLU A 142 -31.69 -2.15 11.37
C GLU A 142 -31.28 -2.79 10.04
N PHE A 143 -29.98 -3.03 9.87
CA PHE A 143 -29.41 -3.58 8.63
C PHE A 143 -29.24 -5.11 8.65
N GLN A 144 -29.92 -5.82 9.53
CA GLN A 144 -29.94 -7.28 9.63
C GLN A 144 -28.57 -7.89 9.93
N ASN A 145 -27.89 -7.35 10.91
CA ASN A 145 -26.65 -7.84 11.49
C ASN A 145 -25.49 -8.00 10.47
N PRO A 146 -25.11 -6.95 9.74
CA PRO A 146 -23.99 -6.99 8.80
C PRO A 146 -22.64 -6.94 9.52
N LEU A 147 -21.57 -7.25 8.78
CA LEU A 147 -20.25 -6.72 9.11
C LEU A 147 -20.27 -5.22 8.82
N ILE A 148 -20.00 -4.39 9.79
CA ILE A 148 -19.98 -2.93 9.63
C ILE A 148 -18.52 -2.49 9.42
N VAL A 149 -18.31 -1.65 8.40
CA VAL A 149 -17.01 -1.02 8.08
C VAL A 149 -17.19 0.49 8.20
N THR A 150 -16.37 1.10 9.03
CA THR A 150 -16.34 2.54 9.28
C THR A 150 -14.93 3.01 9.60
N GLY A 151 -14.74 4.28 9.90
CA GLY A 151 -13.44 4.76 10.31
C GLY A 151 -13.21 6.25 10.08
N LYS A 152 -11.94 6.61 9.95
CA LYS A 152 -11.48 7.98 9.77
C LYS A 152 -10.54 8.08 8.59
N LEU A 153 -10.58 9.21 7.92
CA LEU A 153 -9.72 9.54 6.79
C LEU A 153 -9.10 10.92 7.00
N GLY A 154 -7.80 11.00 6.82
CA GLY A 154 -7.07 12.25 6.72
C GLY A 154 -6.32 12.28 5.40
N PHE A 155 -6.51 13.33 4.62
CA PHE A 155 -5.77 13.55 3.39
C PHE A 155 -5.12 14.92 3.45
N GLU A 156 -3.80 14.94 3.37
CA GLU A 156 -3.01 16.14 3.63
C GLU A 156 -2.00 16.38 2.52
N ALA A 157 -1.84 17.65 2.12
CA ALA A 157 -0.76 18.04 1.26
C ALA A 157 0.59 17.91 1.98
N GLN A 158 1.56 17.28 1.32
CA GLN A 158 2.91 17.08 1.82
C GLN A 158 3.92 17.91 1.04
N ASN A 159 4.83 18.57 1.76
CA ASN A 159 5.94 19.28 1.16
C ASN A 159 7.25 18.74 1.76
N ARG A 160 8.00 17.98 0.98
CA ARG A 160 9.30 17.44 1.36
C ARG A 160 10.40 17.96 0.46
N SER A 161 10.69 19.22 0.59
CA SER A 161 11.80 19.86 -0.12
C SER A 161 13.10 19.68 0.67
N GLY A 162 14.19 19.43 -0.03
CA GLY A 162 15.48 19.22 0.62
C GLY A 162 16.64 19.04 -0.36
N PHE A 163 17.85 18.97 0.20
CA PHE A 163 19.06 18.71 -0.56
C PHE A 163 19.27 17.20 -0.74
N GLN A 164 19.44 16.79 -1.98
CA GLN A 164 19.83 15.43 -2.33
C GLN A 164 21.26 15.43 -2.89
N ALA A 165 22.09 14.50 -2.40
CA ALA A 165 23.41 14.30 -2.96
C ALA A 165 23.29 13.76 -4.39
N GLU A 166 23.92 14.42 -5.34
CA GLU A 166 23.94 14.04 -6.74
C GLU A 166 25.40 13.81 -7.17
N GLU A 167 25.64 12.68 -7.82
CA GLU A 167 26.93 12.42 -8.44
C GLU A 167 26.81 12.69 -9.95
N ARG A 168 27.59 13.65 -10.43
CA ARG A 168 27.66 14.01 -11.85
C ARG A 168 29.01 13.66 -12.42
N VAL A 169 29.00 13.08 -13.60
CA VAL A 169 30.19 12.94 -14.41
C VAL A 169 30.39 14.25 -15.15
N VAL A 170 31.41 15.00 -14.79
CA VAL A 170 31.78 16.25 -15.45
C VAL A 170 33.05 16.00 -16.28
N GLN A 171 33.01 16.42 -17.55
CA GLN A 171 34.16 16.39 -18.41
C GLN A 171 34.98 17.66 -18.20
N ASP A 172 36.25 17.50 -17.85
CA ASP A 172 37.19 18.60 -17.72
C ASP A 172 37.37 19.24 -19.11
N PRO A 173 37.13 20.55 -19.27
CA PRO A 173 37.19 21.22 -20.59
C PRO A 173 38.60 21.28 -21.16
N VAL A 174 39.64 21.19 -20.33
CA VAL A 174 41.03 21.28 -20.76
C VAL A 174 41.64 19.90 -21.05
N THR A 175 41.45 18.95 -20.12
CA THR A 175 42.04 17.61 -20.23
C THR A 175 41.14 16.60 -20.89
N ARG A 176 39.87 16.92 -21.14
CA ARG A 176 38.80 16.03 -21.63
C ARG A 176 38.57 14.76 -20.81
N ARG A 177 39.18 14.69 -19.61
CA ARG A 177 38.96 13.55 -18.71
C ARG A 177 37.65 13.68 -17.97
N GLN A 178 36.95 12.58 -17.83
CA GLN A 178 35.75 12.50 -17.01
C GLN A 178 36.14 12.35 -15.54
N ARG A 179 35.53 13.15 -14.67
CA ARG A 179 35.64 12.99 -13.24
C ARG A 179 34.24 13.01 -12.59
N LEU A 180 34.09 12.21 -11.58
CA LEU A 180 32.91 12.21 -10.74
C LEU A 180 32.96 13.40 -9.78
N VAL A 181 31.95 14.27 -9.84
CA VAL A 181 31.82 15.40 -8.92
C VAL A 181 30.59 15.16 -8.09
N ARG A 182 30.74 15.21 -6.78
CA ARG A 182 29.61 15.19 -5.84
C ARG A 182 29.12 16.60 -5.61
N GLY A 183 27.85 16.81 -5.82
CA GLY A 183 27.16 18.06 -5.56
C GLY A 183 25.87 17.81 -4.77
N ASN A 184 25.30 18.87 -4.23
CA ASN A 184 23.97 18.82 -3.63
C ASN A 184 23.01 19.54 -4.58
N ARG A 185 21.90 18.87 -4.94
CA ARG A 185 20.80 19.48 -5.67
C ARG A 185 19.65 19.70 -4.71
N TYR A 186 19.10 20.90 -4.69
CA TYR A 186 17.85 21.17 -3.99
C TYR A 186 16.70 20.63 -4.85
N LEU A 187 15.87 19.79 -4.25
CA LEU A 187 14.68 19.23 -4.89
C LEU A 187 13.46 19.67 -4.09
N GLU A 188 12.53 20.31 -4.76
CA GLU A 188 11.20 20.51 -4.23
C GLU A 188 10.34 19.31 -4.62
N ARG A 189 9.78 18.66 -3.61
CA ARG A 189 8.83 17.56 -3.79
C ARG A 189 7.55 17.94 -3.07
N LYS A 190 6.50 18.03 -3.83
CA LYS A 190 5.13 18.22 -3.32
C LYS A 190 4.36 16.94 -3.55
N GLY A 191 3.45 16.64 -2.65
CA GLY A 191 2.65 15.43 -2.78
C GLY A 191 1.51 15.42 -1.79
N PHE A 192 1.02 14.23 -1.53
CA PHE A 192 -0.10 14.02 -0.64
C PHE A 192 0.12 12.78 0.21
N ALA A 193 -0.41 12.81 1.43
CA ALA A 193 -0.47 11.67 2.32
C ALA A 193 -1.93 11.34 2.63
N LEU A 194 -2.26 10.07 2.58
CA LEU A 194 -3.55 9.52 2.98
C LEU A 194 -3.36 8.68 4.24
N ASN A 195 -4.01 9.10 5.32
CA ASN A 195 -4.09 8.38 6.57
C ASN A 195 -5.50 7.82 6.72
N ALA A 196 -5.64 6.50 6.74
CA ALA A 196 -6.92 5.85 6.88
C ALA A 196 -6.90 4.94 8.11
N GLU A 197 -7.89 5.07 8.98
CA GLU A 197 -8.15 4.16 10.09
C GLU A 197 -9.48 3.46 9.82
N PHE A 198 -9.43 2.16 9.57
CA PHE A 198 -10.61 1.33 9.36
C PHE A 198 -10.98 0.61 10.65
N VAL A 199 -12.26 0.62 10.97
CA VAL A 199 -12.84 -0.08 12.11
C VAL A 199 -13.89 -1.06 11.59
N PHE A 200 -13.72 -2.32 11.94
CA PHE A 200 -14.63 -3.41 11.59
C PHE A 200 -15.43 -3.80 12.82
N VAL A 201 -16.74 -3.72 12.73
CA VAL A 201 -17.65 -3.95 13.86
C VAL A 201 -18.61 -5.09 13.55
N ASP A 202 -18.85 -5.95 14.52
CA ASP A 202 -19.91 -6.96 14.46
C ASP A 202 -21.26 -6.29 14.70
N GLY A 203 -22.11 -6.18 13.65
CA GLY A 203 -23.44 -5.58 13.77
C GLY A 203 -24.37 -6.30 14.74
N ARG A 204 -24.11 -7.56 15.12
CA ARG A 204 -24.91 -8.30 16.10
C ARG A 204 -24.65 -7.84 17.53
N THR A 205 -23.41 -7.54 17.85
CA THR A 205 -22.96 -7.25 19.22
C THR A 205 -22.53 -5.81 19.42
N GLY A 206 -22.27 -5.06 18.35
CA GLY A 206 -21.66 -3.74 18.39
C GLY A 206 -20.18 -3.74 18.76
N GLN A 207 -19.54 -4.91 18.89
CA GLN A 207 -18.13 -5.00 19.28
C GLN A 207 -17.21 -4.80 18.09
N THR A 208 -16.12 -4.07 18.31
CA THR A 208 -15.05 -3.94 17.34
C THR A 208 -14.32 -5.27 17.19
N LEU A 209 -14.33 -5.83 15.98
CA LEU A 209 -13.63 -7.06 15.62
C LEU A 209 -12.15 -6.78 15.28
N HIS A 210 -11.91 -5.68 14.58
CA HIS A 210 -10.58 -5.33 14.13
C HIS A 210 -10.46 -3.83 13.87
N LYS A 211 -9.25 -3.31 14.04
CA LYS A 211 -8.91 -1.93 13.75
C LYS A 211 -7.58 -1.91 13.01
N GLU A 212 -7.53 -1.27 11.86
CA GLU A 212 -6.32 -1.21 11.04
C GLU A 212 -6.06 0.23 10.60
N LYS A 213 -4.78 0.63 10.68
CA LYS A 213 -4.32 1.94 10.23
C LYS A 213 -3.44 1.77 9.01
N PHE A 214 -3.71 2.56 8.00
CA PHE A 214 -2.92 2.65 6.78
C PHE A 214 -2.42 4.07 6.60
N THR A 215 -1.18 4.19 6.19
CA THR A 215 -0.59 5.47 5.82
C THR A 215 0.17 5.27 4.52
N GLU A 216 -0.25 6.00 3.49
CA GLU A 216 0.38 6.00 2.19
C GLU A 216 0.74 7.43 1.80
N GLU A 217 1.85 7.58 1.11
CA GLU A 217 2.36 8.87 0.66
C GLU A 217 2.77 8.79 -0.81
N VAL A 218 2.46 9.84 -1.56
CA VAL A 218 2.94 10.04 -2.92
C VAL A 218 3.61 11.40 -3.03
N LEU A 219 4.82 11.41 -3.59
CA LEU A 219 5.60 12.63 -3.81
C LEU A 219 5.88 12.79 -5.29
N TYR A 220 5.62 13.96 -5.82
CA TYR A 220 5.83 14.33 -7.20
C TYR A 220 7.05 15.22 -7.34
N ALA A 221 7.77 15.09 -8.45
CA ALA A 221 8.81 16.04 -8.80
C ALA A 221 8.21 17.40 -9.19
N GLU A 222 8.99 18.45 -9.12
CA GLU A 222 8.56 19.84 -9.35
C GLU A 222 7.87 20.06 -10.71
N ASP A 223 8.28 19.30 -11.72
CA ASP A 223 7.74 19.34 -13.09
C ASP A 223 6.42 18.56 -13.26
N GLN A 224 6.03 17.78 -12.28
CA GLN A 224 4.82 16.98 -12.30
C GLN A 224 3.68 17.72 -11.60
N LYS A 225 2.63 18.02 -12.36
CA LYS A 225 1.39 18.58 -11.81
C LYS A 225 0.45 17.43 -11.47
N ALA A 226 0.32 17.12 -10.20
CA ALA A 226 -0.69 16.20 -9.72
C ALA A 226 -1.85 16.96 -9.08
N SER A 227 -3.08 16.58 -9.42
CA SER A 227 -4.26 17.10 -8.74
C SER A 227 -4.49 16.37 -7.43
N PRO A 228 -5.07 17.01 -6.39
CA PRO A 228 -5.43 16.34 -5.14
C PRO A 228 -6.27 15.08 -5.37
N LEU A 229 -7.30 15.18 -6.19
CA LEU A 229 -8.21 14.07 -6.48
C LEU A 229 -7.50 12.88 -7.16
N SER A 230 -6.63 13.14 -8.13
CA SER A 230 -5.86 12.08 -8.80
C SER A 230 -4.92 11.37 -7.83
N SER A 231 -4.27 12.15 -6.96
CA SER A 231 -3.36 11.63 -5.93
C SER A 231 -4.10 10.79 -4.88
N TYR A 232 -5.31 11.23 -4.51
CA TYR A 232 -6.18 10.47 -3.62
C TYR A 232 -6.49 9.07 -4.20
N PHE A 233 -6.94 8.99 -5.45
CA PHE A 233 -7.22 7.68 -6.09
C PHE A 233 -5.98 6.81 -6.18
N GLU A 234 -4.82 7.39 -6.52
CA GLU A 234 -3.56 6.64 -6.55
C GLU A 234 -3.22 6.05 -5.17
N LEU A 235 -3.40 6.83 -4.10
CA LEU A 235 -3.15 6.38 -2.74
C LEU A 235 -4.16 5.32 -2.29
N MET A 236 -5.44 5.50 -2.64
CA MET A 236 -6.49 4.51 -2.40
C MET A 236 -6.16 3.16 -3.05
N ASP A 237 -5.72 3.17 -4.30
CA ASP A 237 -5.36 1.95 -5.03
C ASP A 237 -4.19 1.21 -4.36
N ARG A 238 -3.24 1.93 -3.78
CA ARG A 238 -2.09 1.33 -3.10
C ARG A 238 -2.47 0.58 -1.83
N PHE A 239 -3.38 1.08 -1.03
CA PHE A 239 -3.77 0.41 0.20
C PHE A 239 -4.92 -0.59 0.03
N MET A 240 -5.67 -0.54 -1.06
CA MET A 240 -6.82 -1.41 -1.29
C MET A 240 -6.53 -2.91 -1.12
N PRO A 241 -5.39 -3.46 -1.61
CA PRO A 241 -5.05 -4.85 -1.35
C PRO A 241 -4.91 -5.18 0.15
N ASN A 242 -4.36 -4.27 0.94
CA ASN A 242 -4.20 -4.44 2.37
C ASN A 242 -5.56 -4.41 3.09
N PHE A 243 -6.44 -3.49 2.71
CA PHE A 243 -7.82 -3.43 3.21
C PHE A 243 -8.58 -4.73 2.92
N LEU A 244 -8.55 -5.19 1.67
CA LEU A 244 -9.19 -6.45 1.29
C LEU A 244 -8.58 -7.66 2.01
N GLY A 245 -7.29 -7.62 2.32
CA GLY A 245 -6.61 -8.66 3.11
C GLY A 245 -7.11 -8.80 4.55
N VAL A 246 -7.80 -7.79 5.08
CA VAL A 246 -8.43 -7.90 6.41
C VAL A 246 -9.63 -8.85 6.37
N ILE A 247 -10.42 -8.80 5.31
CA ILE A 247 -11.73 -9.49 5.21
C ILE A 247 -11.76 -10.65 4.22
N SER A 248 -10.81 -10.73 3.31
CA SER A 248 -10.77 -11.76 2.26
C SER A 248 -9.40 -12.43 2.21
N PRO A 249 -9.34 -13.78 2.09
CA PRO A 249 -8.09 -14.46 1.84
C PRO A 249 -7.47 -14.00 0.54
N GLN A 250 -6.18 -13.71 0.56
CA GLN A 250 -5.43 -13.28 -0.59
C GLN A 250 -4.40 -14.34 -1.01
N LYS A 251 -3.99 -14.29 -2.28
CA LYS A 251 -2.89 -15.10 -2.79
C LYS A 251 -1.73 -14.20 -3.17
N VAL A 252 -0.63 -14.34 -2.46
CA VAL A 252 0.62 -13.65 -2.82
C VAL A 252 1.39 -14.53 -3.80
N ARG A 253 1.70 -13.97 -4.94
CA ARG A 253 2.53 -14.63 -5.96
C ARG A 253 3.98 -14.24 -5.73
N GLY A 254 4.83 -15.24 -5.67
CA GLY A 254 6.27 -15.10 -5.59
C GLY A 254 6.97 -16.06 -6.53
N THR A 255 8.26 -15.90 -6.75
CA THR A 255 9.10 -16.85 -7.47
C THR A 255 10.14 -17.43 -6.53
N ARG A 256 10.33 -18.75 -6.58
CA ARG A 256 11.49 -19.40 -5.97
C ARG A 256 12.47 -19.83 -7.04
N VAL A 257 13.72 -19.53 -6.78
CA VAL A 257 14.84 -20.02 -7.61
C VAL A 257 15.30 -21.34 -7.05
N LEU A 258 15.19 -22.40 -7.84
CA LEU A 258 15.67 -23.72 -7.52
C LEU A 258 16.93 -24.02 -8.32
N LEU A 259 17.94 -24.60 -7.67
CA LEU A 259 19.11 -25.21 -8.32
C LEU A 259 18.68 -26.55 -8.93
N ARG A 260 18.98 -26.76 -10.17
CA ARG A 260 18.76 -28.02 -10.85
C ARG A 260 20.07 -28.76 -11.04
#